data_0bbe5e243bbc9a265d130cf5a20b9177
#
_entry.id   0bbe5e243bbc9a265d130cf5a20b9177
#
_cell.length_a   1.000
_cell.length_b   1.000
_cell.length_c   1.000
_cell.angle_alpha   90.00
_cell.angle_beta   90.00
_cell.angle_gamma   90.00
#
_symmetry.space_group_name_H-M   'P 1'
#
loop_
_entity.id
_entity.type
_entity.pdbx_description
1 polymer ?
#
loop_
_entity_poly.entity_id
_entity_poly.type
_entity_poly.pdbx_seq_one_letter_code
_entity_poly.pdbx_strand_id
1 'polypeptide(L)'
;PGGILVLQNGSTGLFYGYVVKISQSEKDQVQITAYDQTWYLKKNKETYVFTGKRADQIVKQIAEDFKLKTGTLANTGYAIPSMIEDGQTLFDIALKAIDLTLINTGKMFVLWDDFGSLAITDVETAKLDLFVGDGSLATGYTYDQDIDSDTYNKIKLVKDNKTTGKRDV
;
A
#
# COMPACT_ATOMS: atom_id res chain seq x y z
N PRO A 1 12.74 -10.62 -18.74
CA PRO A 1 11.57 -10.29 -17.92
C PRO A 1 10.97 -11.55 -17.30
N GLY A 2 10.32 -11.42 -16.13
CA GLY A 2 9.69 -12.53 -15.41
C GLY A 2 10.59 -13.27 -14.42
N GLY A 3 11.89 -13.04 -14.41
CA GLY A 3 12.81 -13.60 -13.40
C GLY A 3 12.67 -12.90 -12.05
N ILE A 4 13.12 -13.58 -11.00
CA ILE A 4 13.15 -13.02 -9.64
C ILE A 4 14.47 -12.24 -9.48
N LEU A 5 14.37 -11.04 -8.90
CA LEU A 5 15.49 -10.24 -8.45
C LEU A 5 15.50 -10.21 -6.93
N VAL A 6 16.61 -10.60 -6.34
CA VAL A 6 16.82 -10.57 -4.89
C VAL A 6 18.02 -9.69 -4.59
N LEU A 7 17.86 -8.73 -3.68
CA LEU A 7 18.93 -7.90 -3.16
C LEU A 7 19.09 -8.17 -1.67
N GLN A 8 20.30 -8.47 -1.25
CA GLN A 8 20.62 -8.77 0.15
C GLN A 8 21.93 -8.06 0.57
N ASN A 9 22.03 -7.73 1.83
CA ASN A 9 23.26 -7.29 2.46
C ASN A 9 23.62 -8.29 3.59
N GLY A 10 24.58 -9.16 3.31
CA GLY A 10 24.86 -10.32 4.18
C GLY A 10 23.64 -11.22 4.28
N SER A 11 23.13 -11.44 5.49
CA SER A 11 21.92 -12.22 5.76
C SER A 11 20.63 -11.40 5.72
N THR A 12 20.71 -10.07 5.57
CA THR A 12 19.54 -9.19 5.58
C THR A 12 18.97 -9.03 4.18
N GLY A 13 17.72 -9.45 3.96
CA GLY A 13 16.98 -9.19 2.75
C GLY A 13 16.62 -7.71 2.63
N LEU A 14 16.92 -7.09 1.49
CA LEU A 14 16.61 -5.69 1.22
C LEU A 14 15.49 -5.54 0.21
N PHE A 15 15.45 -6.41 -0.79
CA PHE A 15 14.43 -6.40 -1.83
C PHE A 15 14.23 -7.79 -2.41
N TYR A 16 12.99 -8.15 -2.63
CA TYR A 16 12.58 -9.33 -3.38
C TYR A 16 11.48 -8.94 -4.37
N GLY A 17 11.67 -9.20 -5.65
CA GLY A 17 10.68 -8.79 -6.64
C GLY A 17 10.87 -9.47 -7.99
N TYR A 18 10.03 -9.06 -8.94
CA TYR A 18 9.97 -9.63 -10.28
C TYR A 18 10.48 -8.61 -11.30
N VAL A 19 11.37 -9.06 -12.16
CA VAL A 19 11.93 -8.26 -13.25
C VAL A 19 10.86 -8.04 -14.31
N VAL A 20 10.45 -6.79 -14.49
CA VAL A 20 9.44 -6.41 -15.49
C VAL A 20 10.04 -5.81 -16.76
N LYS A 21 11.21 -5.16 -16.64
CA LYS A 21 11.90 -4.55 -17.78
C LYS A 21 13.39 -4.72 -17.66
N ILE A 22 14.03 -5.02 -18.78
CA ILE A 22 15.47 -5.01 -18.95
C ILE A 22 15.76 -4.12 -20.17
N SER A 23 16.63 -3.13 -19.99
CA SER A 23 17.11 -2.25 -21.06
C SER A 23 18.63 -2.29 -21.08
N GLN A 24 19.22 -2.37 -22.27
CA GLN A 24 20.65 -2.33 -22.49
C GLN A 24 21.01 -1.11 -23.36
N SER A 25 22.03 -0.38 -22.98
CA SER A 25 22.56 0.74 -23.75
C SER A 25 23.80 0.33 -24.54
N GLU A 26 24.20 1.16 -25.50
CA GLU A 26 25.43 0.98 -26.28
C GLU A 26 26.72 0.95 -25.43
N LYS A 27 26.63 1.42 -24.18
CA LYS A 27 27.76 1.45 -23.22
C LYS A 27 27.83 0.20 -22.33
N ASP A 28 27.24 -0.92 -22.77
CA ASP A 28 27.16 -2.17 -22.01
C ASP A 28 26.52 -2.05 -20.60
N GLN A 29 25.80 -0.93 -20.36
CA GLN A 29 25.04 -0.77 -19.13
C GLN A 29 23.67 -1.45 -19.27
N VAL A 30 23.37 -2.31 -18.31
CA VAL A 30 22.07 -2.99 -18.20
C VAL A 30 21.27 -2.31 -17.09
N GLN A 31 20.09 -1.79 -17.45
CA GLN A 31 19.13 -1.26 -16.50
C GLN A 31 18.02 -2.28 -16.29
N ILE A 32 17.77 -2.64 -15.04
CA ILE A 32 16.74 -3.58 -14.66
C ILE A 32 15.68 -2.83 -13.84
N THR A 33 14.42 -2.99 -14.24
CA THR A 33 13.27 -2.55 -13.42
C THR A 33 12.60 -3.80 -12.86
N ALA A 34 12.49 -3.85 -11.54
CA ALA A 34 11.80 -4.91 -10.81
C ALA A 34 10.80 -4.30 -9.82
N TYR A 35 9.70 -4.99 -9.60
CA TYR A 35 8.66 -4.62 -8.63
C TYR A 35 8.42 -5.76 -7.66
N ASP A 36 8.02 -5.42 -6.45
CA ASP A 36 7.61 -6.36 -5.40
C ASP A 36 6.20 -6.94 -5.63
N GLN A 37 5.66 -7.70 -4.68
CA GLN A 37 4.34 -8.29 -4.80
C GLN A 37 3.20 -7.26 -4.79
N THR A 38 3.40 -6.06 -4.25
CA THR A 38 2.37 -5.02 -4.25
C THR A 38 2.01 -4.57 -5.68
N TRP A 39 2.98 -4.62 -6.59
CA TRP A 39 2.73 -4.39 -8.02
C TRP A 39 1.76 -5.42 -8.61
N TYR A 40 1.84 -6.68 -8.20
CA TYR A 40 0.91 -7.72 -8.63
C TYR A 40 -0.52 -7.40 -8.21
N LEU A 41 -0.70 -6.90 -6.98
CA LEU A 41 -2.01 -6.44 -6.48
C LEU A 41 -2.57 -5.29 -7.33
N LYS A 42 -1.72 -4.38 -7.83
CA LYS A 42 -2.14 -3.26 -8.70
C LYS A 42 -2.55 -3.70 -10.10
N LYS A 43 -2.07 -4.83 -10.58
CA LYS A 43 -2.33 -5.31 -11.95
C LYS A 43 -3.54 -6.23 -12.04
N ASN A 44 -3.98 -6.81 -10.94
CA ASN A 44 -5.10 -7.74 -10.91
C ASN A 44 -6.33 -7.06 -10.34
N LYS A 45 -7.48 -7.28 -10.97
CA LYS A 45 -8.78 -6.76 -10.56
C LYS A 45 -9.70 -7.91 -10.19
N GLU A 46 -10.58 -7.68 -9.23
CA GLU A 46 -11.54 -8.68 -8.80
C GLU A 46 -12.80 -8.01 -8.22
N THR A 47 -13.82 -8.81 -8.03
CA THR A 47 -15.06 -8.43 -7.36
C THR A 47 -15.16 -9.14 -6.02
N TYR A 48 -15.26 -8.39 -4.94
CA TYR A 48 -15.36 -8.90 -3.58
C TYR A 48 -16.54 -8.34 -2.82
N VAL A 49 -17.11 -9.20 -1.98
CA VAL A 49 -18.09 -8.82 -0.96
C VAL A 49 -17.57 -9.29 0.40
N PHE A 50 -17.30 -8.37 1.29
CA PHE A 50 -16.86 -8.66 2.64
C PHE A 50 -17.91 -8.21 3.66
N THR A 51 -18.14 -9.01 4.69
CA THR A 51 -19.03 -8.69 5.80
C THR A 51 -18.34 -9.02 7.11
N GLY A 52 -18.24 -8.05 8.02
CA GLY A 52 -17.66 -8.22 9.33
C GLY A 52 -16.18 -8.59 9.35
N LYS A 53 -15.43 -8.29 8.27
CA LYS A 53 -14.00 -8.59 8.18
C LYS A 53 -13.15 -7.37 8.50
N ARG A 54 -12.01 -7.62 9.17
CA ARG A 54 -10.98 -6.62 9.38
C ARG A 54 -10.09 -6.49 8.14
N ALA A 55 -9.37 -5.38 8.02
CA ALA A 55 -8.46 -5.13 6.89
C ALA A 55 -7.38 -6.22 6.78
N ASP A 56 -6.79 -6.68 7.89
CA ASP A 56 -5.83 -7.78 7.90
C ASP A 56 -6.42 -9.09 7.37
N GLN A 57 -7.68 -9.38 7.68
CA GLN A 57 -8.39 -10.57 7.19
C GLN A 57 -8.74 -10.46 5.69
N ILE A 58 -9.05 -9.25 5.22
CA ILE A 58 -9.30 -8.98 3.80
C ILE A 58 -8.02 -9.19 3.00
N VAL A 59 -6.90 -8.60 3.42
CA VAL A 59 -5.60 -8.80 2.77
C VAL A 59 -5.18 -10.27 2.78
N LYS A 60 -5.41 -10.96 3.90
CA LYS A 60 -5.13 -12.40 4.00
C LYS A 60 -5.94 -13.21 2.99
N GLN A 61 -7.25 -12.94 2.87
CA GLN A 61 -8.10 -13.63 1.91
C GLN A 61 -7.65 -13.37 0.47
N ILE A 62 -7.37 -12.12 0.11
CA ILE A 62 -6.84 -11.76 -1.21
C ILE A 62 -5.55 -12.54 -1.50
N ALA A 63 -4.64 -12.59 -0.52
CA ALA A 63 -3.38 -13.32 -0.68
C ALA A 63 -3.61 -14.82 -0.89
N GLU A 64 -4.52 -15.44 -0.15
CA GLU A 64 -4.89 -16.86 -0.30
C GLU A 64 -5.48 -17.15 -1.68
N ASP A 65 -6.43 -16.32 -2.14
CA ASP A 65 -7.11 -16.48 -3.43
C ASP A 65 -6.10 -16.39 -4.61
N PHE A 66 -5.12 -15.53 -4.50
CA PHE A 66 -4.09 -15.32 -5.52
C PHE A 66 -2.76 -16.05 -5.24
N LYS A 67 -2.73 -16.93 -4.22
CA LYS A 67 -1.54 -17.72 -3.84
C LYS A 67 -0.29 -16.87 -3.58
N LEU A 68 -0.50 -15.68 -3.02
CA LEU A 68 0.58 -14.79 -2.59
C LEU A 68 1.01 -15.17 -1.17
N LYS A 69 2.30 -14.97 -0.88
CA LYS A 69 2.82 -15.17 0.47
C LYS A 69 2.43 -14.02 1.38
N THR A 70 2.12 -14.34 2.62
CA THR A 70 1.92 -13.35 3.68
C THR A 70 2.98 -13.51 4.75
N GLY A 71 3.53 -12.39 5.19
CA GLY A 71 4.33 -12.25 6.39
C GLY A 71 3.45 -11.94 7.61
N THR A 72 3.92 -11.01 8.44
CA THR A 72 3.15 -10.56 9.61
C THR A 72 2.01 -9.64 9.18
N LEU A 73 0.78 -10.05 9.43
CA LEU A 73 -0.40 -9.22 9.26
C LEU A 73 -0.86 -8.74 10.64
N ALA A 74 -0.52 -7.50 11.00
CA ALA A 74 -0.94 -6.90 12.27
C ALA A 74 -2.47 -6.86 12.36
N ASN A 75 -3.02 -7.20 13.53
CA ASN A 75 -4.46 -7.13 13.76
C ASN A 75 -4.93 -5.67 13.71
N THR A 76 -5.75 -5.34 12.71
CA THR A 76 -6.22 -3.98 12.50
C THR A 76 -7.38 -3.56 13.43
N GLY A 77 -7.95 -4.50 14.17
CA GLY A 77 -8.89 -4.26 15.28
C GLY A 77 -10.31 -3.89 14.86
N TYR A 78 -10.54 -3.33 13.70
CA TYR A 78 -11.86 -2.87 13.25
C TYR A 78 -12.51 -3.86 12.27
N ALA A 79 -13.67 -4.39 12.63
CA ALA A 79 -14.48 -5.21 11.75
C ALA A 79 -15.36 -4.33 10.86
N ILE A 80 -15.09 -4.29 9.57
CA ILE A 80 -15.83 -3.52 8.58
C ILE A 80 -17.21 -4.19 8.39
N PRO A 81 -18.32 -3.49 8.66
CA PRO A 81 -19.65 -4.11 8.63
C PRO A 81 -20.00 -4.69 7.26
N SER A 82 -19.72 -3.94 6.19
CA SER A 82 -19.93 -4.38 4.81
C SER A 82 -19.02 -3.58 3.89
N MET A 83 -18.39 -4.27 2.94
CA MET A 83 -17.60 -3.66 1.86
C MET A 83 -17.84 -4.45 0.58
N ILE A 84 -18.30 -3.75 -0.45
CA ILE A 84 -18.57 -4.32 -1.78
C ILE A 84 -17.67 -3.59 -2.76
N GLU A 85 -16.84 -4.35 -3.45
CA GLU A 85 -15.91 -3.85 -4.45
C GLU A 85 -16.13 -4.60 -5.76
N ASP A 86 -16.33 -3.87 -6.84
CA ASP A 86 -16.60 -4.43 -8.16
C ASP A 86 -15.56 -3.94 -9.16
N GLY A 87 -14.81 -4.89 -9.73
CA GLY A 87 -13.81 -4.62 -10.75
C GLY A 87 -12.65 -3.70 -10.29
N GLN A 88 -12.42 -3.60 -8.99
CA GLN A 88 -11.33 -2.79 -8.43
C GLN A 88 -10.03 -3.58 -8.41
N THR A 89 -8.89 -2.86 -8.36
CA THR A 89 -7.61 -3.55 -8.18
C THR A 89 -7.53 -4.14 -6.77
N LEU A 90 -6.84 -5.28 -6.64
CA LEU A 90 -6.64 -5.92 -5.34
C LEU A 90 -5.97 -4.96 -4.35
N PHE A 91 -5.10 -4.08 -4.87
CA PHE A 91 -4.42 -3.05 -4.08
C PHE A 91 -5.40 -2.01 -3.54
N ASP A 92 -6.29 -1.49 -4.40
CA ASP A 92 -7.29 -0.49 -3.99
C ASP A 92 -8.29 -1.07 -2.99
N ILE A 93 -8.67 -2.35 -3.16
CA ILE A 93 -9.52 -3.07 -2.21
C ILE A 93 -8.84 -3.15 -0.84
N ALA A 94 -7.56 -3.53 -0.80
CA ALA A 94 -6.78 -3.62 0.44
C ALA A 94 -6.62 -2.25 1.10
N LEU A 95 -6.27 -1.21 0.33
CA LEU A 95 -6.13 0.16 0.85
C LEU A 95 -7.43 0.70 1.39
N LYS A 96 -8.55 0.49 0.70
CA LYS A 96 -9.87 0.92 1.17
C LYS A 96 -10.24 0.30 2.52
N ALA A 97 -9.90 -0.97 2.74
CA ALA A 97 -10.11 -1.60 4.03
C ALA A 97 -9.25 -0.97 5.15
N ILE A 98 -8.01 -0.60 4.83
CA ILE A 98 -7.10 0.12 5.73
C ILE A 98 -7.63 1.53 6.02
N ASP A 99 -8.09 2.26 5.02
CA ASP A 99 -8.68 3.60 5.16
C ASP A 99 -9.94 3.58 6.01
N LEU A 100 -10.82 2.61 5.81
CA LEU A 100 -12.00 2.41 6.66
C LEU A 100 -11.60 2.14 8.12
N THR A 101 -10.51 1.41 8.33
CA THR A 101 -9.97 1.20 9.68
C THR A 101 -9.46 2.50 10.28
N LEU A 102 -8.67 3.29 9.53
CA LEU A 102 -8.17 4.60 9.96
C LEU A 102 -9.31 5.54 10.33
N ILE A 103 -10.32 5.67 9.47
CA ILE A 103 -11.49 6.55 9.69
C ILE A 103 -12.24 6.19 10.98
N ASN A 104 -12.35 4.90 11.29
CA ASN A 104 -13.15 4.44 12.43
C ASN A 104 -12.37 4.28 13.73
N THR A 105 -11.05 4.14 13.68
CA THR A 105 -10.22 3.87 14.87
C THR A 105 -9.17 4.94 15.15
N GLY A 106 -8.84 5.80 14.18
CA GLY A 106 -7.71 6.70 14.22
C GLY A 106 -6.34 6.02 14.10
N LYS A 107 -6.29 4.69 13.93
CA LYS A 107 -5.05 3.93 13.81
C LYS A 107 -4.63 3.82 12.35
N MET A 108 -3.38 4.10 12.09
CA MET A 108 -2.80 4.02 10.75
C MET A 108 -2.01 2.72 10.58
N PHE A 109 -2.32 2.01 9.49
CA PHE A 109 -1.62 0.80 9.09
C PHE A 109 -1.03 0.98 7.70
N VAL A 110 0.07 0.28 7.44
CA VAL A 110 0.74 0.26 6.13
C VAL A 110 0.77 -1.17 5.61
N LEU A 111 0.34 -1.34 4.34
CA LEU A 111 0.52 -2.56 3.56
C LEU A 111 1.84 -2.44 2.79
N TRP A 112 2.73 -3.40 2.93
CA TRP A 112 4.05 -3.41 2.29
C TRP A 112 4.51 -4.83 1.97
N ASP A 113 5.58 -4.95 1.20
CA ASP A 113 6.22 -6.23 0.89
C ASP A 113 7.40 -6.46 1.84
N ASP A 114 7.29 -7.47 2.69
CA ASP A 114 8.35 -7.92 3.57
C ASP A 114 9.12 -9.05 2.89
N PHE A 115 10.09 -8.67 2.07
CA PHE A 115 10.99 -9.58 1.36
C PHE A 115 10.26 -10.72 0.64
N GLY A 116 9.28 -10.37 -0.18
CA GLY A 116 8.47 -11.30 -0.96
C GLY A 116 7.24 -11.85 -0.22
N SER A 117 6.79 -11.19 0.84
CA SER A 117 5.59 -11.53 1.58
C SER A 117 4.78 -10.27 1.89
N LEU A 118 3.48 -10.29 1.67
CA LEU A 118 2.62 -9.16 2.03
C LEU A 118 2.52 -9.03 3.55
N ALA A 119 2.78 -7.85 4.06
CA ALA A 119 2.72 -7.55 5.49
C ALA A 119 1.87 -6.31 5.76
N ILE A 120 1.23 -6.28 6.93
CA ILE A 120 0.55 -5.11 7.47
C ILE A 120 1.20 -4.77 8.80
N THR A 121 1.57 -3.50 8.97
CA THR A 121 2.22 -3.01 10.18
C THR A 121 1.48 -1.79 10.71
N ASP A 122 1.29 -1.70 12.02
CA ASP A 122 0.84 -0.50 12.69
C ASP A 122 1.97 0.54 12.68
N VAL A 123 1.70 1.73 12.13
CA VAL A 123 2.69 2.80 11.97
C VAL A 123 3.31 3.22 13.32
N GLU A 124 2.53 3.19 14.40
CA GLU A 124 3.04 3.53 15.72
C GLU A 124 4.11 2.53 16.22
N THR A 125 3.97 1.25 15.86
CA THR A 125 4.95 0.22 16.23
C THR A 125 6.12 0.12 15.26
N ALA A 126 6.00 0.70 14.06
CA ALA A 126 7.02 0.70 13.03
C ALA A 126 8.03 1.86 13.15
N LYS A 127 7.89 2.69 14.17
CA LYS A 127 8.82 3.81 14.39
C LYS A 127 10.24 3.29 14.62
N LEU A 128 11.16 3.81 13.81
CA LEU A 128 12.59 3.58 14.02
C LEU A 128 13.14 4.58 15.02
N ASP A 129 14.04 4.14 15.89
CA ASP A 129 14.81 5.03 16.76
C ASP A 129 15.95 5.68 15.96
N LEU A 130 15.56 6.41 14.90
CA LEU A 130 16.44 7.07 13.96
C LEU A 130 16.06 8.55 13.89
N PHE A 131 17.02 9.39 14.20
CA PHE A 131 16.88 10.83 14.03
C PHE A 131 17.52 11.26 12.71
N VAL A 132 16.77 11.99 11.88
CA VAL A 132 17.27 12.63 10.65
C VAL A 132 17.29 14.13 10.87
N GLY A 133 18.48 14.73 10.87
CA GLY A 133 18.69 16.15 11.12
C GLY A 133 20.16 16.49 11.30
N ASP A 134 20.44 17.69 11.77
CA ASP A 134 21.82 18.12 12.03
C ASP A 134 22.53 17.23 13.03
N GLY A 135 23.70 16.72 12.67
CA GLY A 135 24.46 15.79 13.49
C GLY A 135 24.05 14.31 13.35
N SER A 136 23.10 13.98 12.46
CA SER A 136 22.74 12.61 12.14
C SER A 136 23.67 11.98 11.09
N LEU A 137 23.39 10.74 10.71
CA LEU A 137 24.07 10.04 9.61
C LEU A 137 23.62 10.51 8.22
N ALA A 138 22.74 11.51 8.13
CA ALA A 138 22.31 12.07 6.85
C ALA A 138 23.46 12.80 6.17
N THR A 139 23.78 12.40 4.94
CA THR A 139 24.87 12.99 4.12
C THR A 139 24.38 14.10 3.19
N GLY A 140 23.07 14.27 3.06
CA GLY A 140 22.42 15.28 2.25
C GLY A 140 20.91 15.13 2.26
N TYR A 141 20.22 16.19 1.85
CA TYR A 141 18.76 16.16 1.67
C TYR A 141 18.37 17.04 0.47
N THR A 142 17.26 16.72 -0.14
CA THR A 142 16.57 17.60 -1.08
C THR A 142 15.22 17.95 -0.47
N TYR A 143 14.87 19.23 -0.48
CA TYR A 143 13.57 19.71 -0.03
C TYR A 143 12.84 20.30 -1.22
N ASP A 144 11.73 19.69 -1.61
CA ASP A 144 10.84 20.17 -2.66
C ASP A 144 9.50 20.54 -2.03
N GLN A 145 9.00 21.71 -2.37
CA GLN A 145 7.69 22.18 -1.97
C GLN A 145 6.90 22.59 -3.22
N ASP A 146 5.82 21.88 -3.48
CA ASP A 146 4.96 22.09 -4.65
C ASP A 146 3.53 22.35 -4.20
N ILE A 147 2.89 23.34 -4.79
CA ILE A 147 1.47 23.68 -4.61
C ILE A 147 0.65 23.52 -5.89
N ASP A 148 1.27 23.11 -6.99
CA ASP A 148 0.62 22.99 -8.31
C ASP A 148 -0.25 21.74 -8.43
N SER A 149 0.08 20.68 -7.69
CA SER A 149 -0.64 19.41 -7.75
C SER A 149 -1.38 19.14 -6.45
N ASP A 150 -2.67 18.79 -6.57
CA ASP A 150 -3.53 18.28 -5.47
C ASP A 150 -3.62 19.17 -4.22
N THR A 151 -3.30 20.46 -4.35
CA THR A 151 -3.42 21.44 -3.25
C THR A 151 -4.75 22.19 -3.36
N TYR A 152 -5.63 22.00 -2.38
CA TYR A 152 -6.96 22.61 -2.35
C TYR A 152 -7.07 23.59 -1.17
N ASN A 153 -7.42 24.84 -1.45
CA ASN A 153 -7.70 25.86 -0.43
C ASN A 153 -9.20 25.96 -0.08
N LYS A 154 -10.06 25.22 -0.80
CA LYS A 154 -11.49 25.18 -0.56
C LYS A 154 -12.08 23.83 -0.89
N ILE A 155 -12.78 23.24 0.06
CA ILE A 155 -13.49 21.96 -0.10
C ILE A 155 -14.99 22.23 0.00
N LYS A 156 -15.76 21.70 -0.97
CA LYS A 156 -17.21 21.72 -0.96
C LYS A 156 -17.73 20.33 -0.63
N LEU A 157 -18.35 20.18 0.53
CA LEU A 157 -19.01 18.94 0.89
C LEU A 157 -20.43 18.94 0.37
N VAL A 158 -20.81 17.87 -0.32
CA VAL A 158 -22.14 17.72 -0.91
C VAL A 158 -22.71 16.39 -0.46
N LYS A 159 -23.96 16.39 0.06
CA LYS A 159 -24.67 15.19 0.49
C LYS A 159 -26.05 15.16 -0.12
N ASP A 160 -26.44 14.02 -0.68
CA ASP A 160 -27.80 13.80 -1.14
C ASP A 160 -28.74 13.59 0.06
N ASN A 161 -29.72 14.45 0.18
CA ASN A 161 -30.73 14.35 1.22
C ASN A 161 -31.85 13.41 0.75
N LYS A 162 -31.86 12.20 1.28
CA LYS A 162 -32.83 11.17 0.90
C LYS A 162 -34.29 11.51 1.27
N THR A 163 -34.49 12.44 2.22
CA THR A 163 -35.84 12.84 2.67
C THR A 163 -36.43 13.90 1.76
N THR A 164 -35.63 14.86 1.28
CA THR A 164 -36.08 15.97 0.48
C THR A 164 -35.86 15.79 -1.01
N GLY A 165 -35.08 14.76 -1.40
CA GLY A 165 -34.63 14.54 -2.78
C GLY A 165 -33.71 15.64 -3.32
N LYS A 166 -33.27 16.58 -2.47
CA LYS A 166 -32.36 17.67 -2.84
C LYS A 166 -30.96 17.39 -2.36
N ARG A 167 -30.01 18.11 -2.92
CA ARG A 167 -28.60 18.04 -2.55
C ARG A 167 -28.28 19.14 -1.53
N ASP A 168 -27.86 18.75 -0.34
CA ASP A 168 -27.35 19.67 0.69
C ASP A 168 -25.88 20.01 0.36
N VAL A 169 -25.48 21.29 0.56
CA VAL A 169 -24.16 21.82 0.19
C VAL A 169 -23.55 22.55 1.38
#